data_d12201acf1555f112d48c80323a5c37f
#
_entry.id   d12201acf1555f112d48c80323a5c37f
#
_cell.length_a   1.000
_cell.length_b   1.000
_cell.length_c   1.000
_cell.angle_alpha   90.00
_cell.angle_beta   90.00
_cell.angle_gamma   90.00
#
_symmetry.space_group_name_H-M   'P 1'
#
loop_
_entity.id
_entity.type
_entity.pdbx_description
1 polymer ?
#
loop_
_entity_poly.entity_id
_entity_poly.type
_entity_poly.pdbx_seq_one_letter_code
_entity_poly.pdbx_strand_id
1 'polypeptide(L)'
;MESEKILVLCGCFLLWNPLIQSTQLYPGIKVRITQKGLDYGMQAGMEAIELIVKKNGIPDFKGSESLEFLKVDYVDYNFSNIKINTFSFPNISLTPVSGTGVKVLSNHGSTNVSMAWEVTSPLFRDEGGAALFLAEIFFSGLVNLSRSDTGHPTMKLEDCYIRVGHAHISFSGEFSVLYNSFAEPMEKPILKNLNKKLCPIIMDRFEDINANISSLEVVTKFGEDILLDYSLLEPPEITQSSIDLNLKGTFYQVGNLTDPPFQPVPFTLPDRSDSMLYIGISEYFLRSAAFTYFLTGAFNITLTTKELSKHLIQNPQGIGSLFSQVASTDVGLAILGQKLICSLSLNRFRLSGPESNRSSIEVLRFENILSSILHFGVFPLANARLQQGFPLPNPHQISLVKSDIEVHKGFLLVSTDLRYDPLWKKQHFGG
;
A
#
# COMPACT_ATOMS: atom_id res chain seq x y z
N MET A 1 67.98 6.46 -15.90
CA MET A 1 66.96 6.26 -16.94
C MET A 1 65.86 5.27 -16.51
N GLU A 2 65.63 5.09 -15.19
CA GLU A 2 64.62 4.15 -14.65
C GLU A 2 63.57 4.79 -13.74
N SER A 3 63.64 6.10 -13.51
CA SER A 3 62.68 6.78 -12.61
C SER A 3 61.47 7.37 -13.31
N GLU A 4 61.46 7.52 -14.63
CA GLU A 4 60.34 8.10 -15.39
C GLU A 4 59.23 7.08 -15.78
N LYS A 5 59.53 5.78 -15.78
CA LYS A 5 58.57 4.74 -16.14
C LYS A 5 57.62 4.34 -15.00
N ILE A 6 57.96 4.63 -13.75
CA ILE A 6 57.14 4.30 -12.58
C ILE A 6 56.04 5.34 -12.35
N LEU A 7 56.26 6.59 -12.74
CA LEU A 7 55.28 7.68 -12.60
C LEU A 7 54.11 7.59 -13.60
N VAL A 8 54.30 7.01 -14.78
CA VAL A 8 53.26 6.84 -15.78
C VAL A 8 52.32 5.66 -15.45
N LEU A 9 52.82 4.64 -14.78
CA LEU A 9 51.99 3.51 -14.33
C LEU A 9 51.11 3.84 -13.11
N CYS A 10 51.55 4.72 -12.21
CA CYS A 10 50.70 5.21 -11.09
C CYS A 10 49.59 6.18 -11.56
N GLY A 11 49.82 6.94 -12.63
CA GLY A 11 48.81 7.86 -13.16
C GLY A 11 47.63 7.16 -13.86
N CYS A 12 47.86 5.97 -14.45
CA CYS A 12 46.78 5.20 -15.07
C CYS A 12 45.88 4.44 -14.08
N PHE A 13 46.37 4.16 -12.90
CA PHE A 13 45.53 3.52 -11.86
C PHE A 13 44.59 4.50 -11.11
N LEU A 14 44.88 5.79 -11.13
CA LEU A 14 44.04 6.80 -10.51
C LEU A 14 42.90 7.30 -11.42
N LEU A 15 42.86 6.93 -12.69
CA LEU A 15 41.78 7.28 -13.60
C LEU A 15 40.76 6.16 -13.85
N TRP A 16 40.94 5.00 -13.24
CA TRP A 16 39.94 3.97 -13.20
C TRP A 16 39.12 4.09 -11.91
N ASN A 17 38.47 5.24 -11.71
CA ASN A 17 37.24 5.26 -10.93
C ASN A 17 36.26 4.41 -11.73
N PRO A 18 35.76 3.28 -11.21
CA PRO A 18 34.52 2.78 -11.72
C PRO A 18 33.54 3.92 -11.50
N LEU A 19 33.09 4.53 -12.58
CA LEU A 19 31.82 5.26 -12.57
C LEU A 19 30.86 4.28 -11.92
N ILE A 20 30.57 4.50 -10.63
CA ILE A 20 29.37 4.00 -10.00
C ILE A 20 28.29 4.67 -10.80
N GLN A 21 27.94 4.09 -11.96
CA GLN A 21 26.66 4.31 -12.56
C GLN A 21 25.69 3.92 -11.44
N SER A 22 25.10 4.92 -10.81
CA SER A 22 23.90 4.71 -10.04
C SER A 22 22.94 4.08 -11.05
N THR A 23 22.81 2.77 -11.03
CA THR A 23 21.81 2.07 -11.81
C THR A 23 20.49 2.59 -11.31
N GLN A 24 19.91 3.50 -12.08
CA GLN A 24 18.59 4.04 -11.76
C GLN A 24 17.66 2.83 -11.71
N LEU A 25 17.15 2.54 -10.52
CA LEU A 25 16.32 1.37 -10.29
C LEU A 25 14.90 1.70 -10.77
N TYR A 26 14.51 1.14 -11.91
CA TYR A 26 13.16 1.31 -12.44
C TYR A 26 12.17 0.37 -11.74
N PRO A 27 10.91 0.78 -11.55
CA PRO A 27 9.90 -0.03 -10.89
C PRO A 27 9.41 -1.19 -11.78
N GLY A 28 9.16 -2.33 -11.15
CA GLY A 28 8.43 -3.43 -11.76
C GLY A 28 6.93 -3.15 -11.77
N ILE A 29 6.44 -2.37 -10.81
CA ILE A 29 5.04 -1.94 -10.70
C ILE A 29 4.99 -0.45 -10.39
N LYS A 30 4.07 0.27 -11.06
CA LYS A 30 3.68 1.63 -10.71
C LYS A 30 2.23 1.65 -10.27
N VAL A 31 1.94 2.37 -9.20
CA VAL A 31 0.57 2.55 -8.71
C VAL A 31 0.27 4.04 -8.64
N ARG A 32 -0.80 4.49 -9.29
CA ARG A 32 -1.31 5.86 -9.20
C ARG A 32 -2.61 5.88 -8.45
N ILE A 33 -2.68 6.62 -7.36
CA ILE A 33 -3.89 6.93 -6.62
C ILE A 33 -4.37 8.31 -7.08
N THR A 34 -5.54 8.38 -7.69
CA THR A 34 -6.11 9.63 -8.19
C THR A 34 -6.83 10.41 -7.09
N GLN A 35 -7.22 11.66 -7.35
CA GLN A 35 -8.07 12.44 -6.44
C GLN A 35 -9.34 11.67 -6.10
N LYS A 36 -9.99 11.01 -7.09
CA LYS A 36 -11.17 10.15 -6.86
C LYS A 36 -10.89 9.04 -5.85
N GLY A 37 -9.70 8.43 -5.92
CA GLY A 37 -9.26 7.42 -4.95
C GLY A 37 -9.01 7.99 -3.56
N LEU A 38 -8.43 9.17 -3.47
CA LEU A 38 -8.21 9.89 -2.21
C LEU A 38 -9.52 10.29 -1.52
N ASP A 39 -10.47 10.82 -2.29
CA ASP A 39 -11.79 11.21 -1.79
C ASP A 39 -12.54 9.98 -1.25
N TYR A 40 -12.52 8.87 -1.98
CA TYR A 40 -13.10 7.61 -1.50
C TYR A 40 -12.37 7.07 -0.27
N GLY A 41 -11.04 7.09 -0.25
CA GLY A 41 -10.21 6.66 0.88
C GLY A 41 -10.51 7.48 2.13
N MET A 42 -10.75 8.80 1.98
CA MET A 42 -11.15 9.66 3.08
C MET A 42 -12.52 9.26 3.60
N GLN A 43 -13.50 9.04 2.74
CA GLN A 43 -14.84 8.64 3.16
C GLN A 43 -14.82 7.31 3.93
N ALA A 44 -14.12 6.30 3.41
CA ALA A 44 -13.97 5.01 4.06
C ALA A 44 -13.17 5.10 5.36
N GLY A 45 -12.11 5.92 5.36
CA GLY A 45 -11.24 6.16 6.52
C GLY A 45 -11.95 6.87 7.67
N MET A 46 -12.86 7.80 7.39
CA MET A 46 -13.63 8.49 8.43
C MET A 46 -14.49 7.55 9.26
N GLU A 47 -15.13 6.55 8.64
CA GLU A 47 -15.87 5.51 9.39
C GLU A 47 -14.94 4.74 10.34
N ALA A 48 -13.73 4.41 9.89
CA ALA A 48 -12.74 3.71 10.71
C ALA A 48 -12.21 4.61 11.84
N ILE A 49 -11.91 5.87 11.56
CA ILE A 49 -11.46 6.86 12.57
C ILE A 49 -12.53 7.04 13.64
N GLU A 50 -13.80 7.19 13.28
CA GLU A 50 -14.90 7.33 14.24
C GLU A 50 -14.97 6.15 15.21
N LEU A 51 -14.78 4.94 14.70
CA LEU A 51 -14.80 3.73 15.53
C LEU A 51 -13.58 3.63 16.45
N ILE A 52 -12.39 3.97 15.96
CA ILE A 52 -11.15 3.98 16.75
C ILE A 52 -11.24 5.02 17.86
N VAL A 53 -11.71 6.22 17.54
CA VAL A 53 -11.89 7.33 18.48
C VAL A 53 -12.88 6.97 19.58
N LYS A 54 -14.02 6.35 19.22
CA LYS A 54 -15.02 5.88 20.19
C LYS A 54 -14.50 4.75 21.09
N LYS A 55 -13.65 3.86 20.55
CA LYS A 55 -13.12 2.71 21.28
C LYS A 55 -11.99 3.07 22.25
N ASN A 56 -11.05 3.90 21.82
CA ASN A 56 -9.84 4.18 22.58
C ASN A 56 -10.01 5.31 23.60
N GLY A 57 -11.12 6.08 23.53
CA GLY A 57 -11.39 7.18 24.43
C GLY A 57 -10.34 8.31 24.34
N ILE A 58 -10.54 9.32 25.14
CA ILE A 58 -9.57 10.39 25.38
C ILE A 58 -8.92 10.11 26.74
N PRO A 59 -7.60 10.25 26.89
CA PRO A 59 -6.95 10.06 28.19
C PRO A 59 -7.47 11.07 29.23
N ASP A 60 -7.48 10.65 30.48
CA ASP A 60 -7.88 11.47 31.63
C ASP A 60 -7.06 12.77 31.66
N PHE A 61 -7.72 13.83 32.06
CA PHE A 61 -7.16 15.16 32.07
C PHE A 61 -7.23 15.76 33.48
N LYS A 62 -6.08 16.16 34.02
CA LYS A 62 -5.94 16.78 35.35
C LYS A 62 -5.30 18.15 35.22
N GLY A 63 -5.68 19.02 36.09
CA GLY A 63 -5.13 20.36 36.19
C GLY A 63 -5.46 21.03 37.50
N SER A 64 -4.80 22.17 37.72
CA SER A 64 -5.07 23.06 38.86
C SER A 64 -5.16 24.49 38.32
N GLU A 65 -6.20 25.17 38.69
CA GLU A 65 -6.44 26.58 38.26
C GLU A 65 -6.90 27.40 39.47
N SER A 66 -6.55 28.68 39.50
CA SER A 66 -7.13 29.64 40.43
C SER A 66 -8.48 30.12 39.93
N LEU A 67 -9.50 30.02 40.76
CA LEU A 67 -10.83 30.54 40.43
C LEU A 67 -11.06 31.85 41.17
N GLU A 68 -10.52 32.94 40.60
CA GLU A 68 -10.60 34.30 41.20
C GLU A 68 -12.05 34.73 41.49
N PHE A 69 -13.00 34.30 40.69
CA PHE A 69 -14.42 34.64 40.86
C PHE A 69 -15.07 33.95 42.07
N LEU A 70 -14.51 32.80 42.56
CA LEU A 70 -14.93 32.12 43.78
C LEU A 70 -14.07 32.50 44.99
N LYS A 71 -13.07 33.35 44.84
CA LYS A 71 -12.05 33.68 45.86
C LYS A 71 -11.40 32.44 46.46
N VAL A 72 -11.15 31.42 45.63
CA VAL A 72 -10.44 30.19 45.97
C VAL A 72 -9.06 30.24 45.34
N ASP A 73 -8.02 30.10 46.13
CA ASP A 73 -6.63 30.23 45.68
C ASP A 73 -6.26 29.18 44.63
N TYR A 74 -6.76 27.95 44.80
CA TYR A 74 -6.62 26.90 43.81
C TYR A 74 -7.74 25.89 43.86
N VAL A 75 -8.03 25.29 42.72
CA VAL A 75 -8.99 24.20 42.56
C VAL A 75 -8.33 23.18 41.66
N ASP A 76 -8.14 21.98 42.20
CA ASP A 76 -7.69 20.83 41.41
C ASP A 76 -8.89 20.18 40.76
N TYR A 77 -8.78 19.93 39.47
CA TYR A 77 -9.82 19.25 38.72
C TYR A 77 -9.27 18.01 38.02
N ASN A 78 -10.11 16.99 37.91
CA ASN A 78 -9.83 15.74 37.20
C ASN A 78 -11.03 15.39 36.32
N PHE A 79 -10.81 15.31 35.03
CA PHE A 79 -11.76 14.77 34.07
C PHE A 79 -11.34 13.37 33.69
N SER A 80 -12.21 12.40 33.91
CA SER A 80 -11.94 10.98 33.69
C SER A 80 -13.10 10.31 32.96
N ASN A 81 -12.87 9.06 32.51
CA ASN A 81 -13.88 8.29 31.77
C ASN A 81 -14.42 9.05 30.55
N ILE A 82 -13.54 9.72 29.83
CA ILE A 82 -13.89 10.60 28.72
C ILE A 82 -14.29 9.74 27.50
N LYS A 83 -15.54 9.91 27.04
CA LYS A 83 -16.14 9.17 25.93
C LYS A 83 -16.64 10.12 24.87
N ILE A 84 -16.28 9.87 23.62
CA ILE A 84 -16.81 10.59 22.46
C ILE A 84 -18.12 9.92 22.04
N ASN A 85 -19.24 10.61 22.20
CA ASN A 85 -20.56 10.12 21.87
C ASN A 85 -20.89 10.33 20.39
N THR A 86 -20.58 11.52 19.87
CA THR A 86 -20.76 11.87 18.46
C THR A 86 -19.50 12.53 17.91
N PHE A 87 -19.21 12.27 16.66
CA PHE A 87 -18.06 12.82 15.96
C PHE A 87 -18.48 13.08 14.51
N SER A 88 -18.44 14.32 14.07
CA SER A 88 -18.87 14.73 12.75
C SER A 88 -17.92 15.74 12.13
N PHE A 89 -17.45 15.45 10.94
CA PHE A 89 -16.62 16.33 10.12
C PHE A 89 -17.16 16.34 8.68
N PRO A 90 -18.22 17.09 8.41
CA PRO A 90 -18.99 17.01 7.16
C PRO A 90 -18.17 17.46 5.93
N ASN A 91 -17.19 18.31 6.11
CA ASN A 91 -16.41 18.93 5.03
C ASN A 91 -14.91 18.63 5.22
N ILE A 92 -14.54 17.36 5.13
CA ILE A 92 -13.13 16.96 5.15
C ILE A 92 -12.66 16.69 3.71
N SER A 93 -11.48 17.19 3.36
CA SER A 93 -10.86 17.01 2.05
C SER A 93 -9.40 16.63 2.15
N LEU A 94 -8.95 15.80 1.21
CA LEU A 94 -7.55 15.47 0.95
C LEU A 94 -7.13 16.11 -0.35
N THR A 95 -6.09 16.93 -0.31
CA THR A 95 -5.56 17.59 -1.51
C THR A 95 -4.07 17.31 -1.62
N PRO A 96 -3.61 16.66 -2.70
CA PRO A 96 -2.18 16.50 -2.95
C PRO A 96 -1.49 17.86 -3.10
N VAL A 97 -0.34 18.01 -2.47
CA VAL A 97 0.53 19.17 -2.58
C VAL A 97 1.82 18.73 -3.22
N SER A 98 2.00 19.09 -4.49
CA SER A 98 3.11 18.61 -5.32
C SER A 98 4.47 18.71 -4.62
N GLY A 99 5.20 17.59 -4.61
CA GLY A 99 6.52 17.47 -4.01
C GLY A 99 6.60 17.58 -2.48
N THR A 100 5.44 17.68 -1.78
CA THR A 100 5.42 17.91 -0.33
C THR A 100 4.66 16.82 0.42
N GLY A 101 3.39 16.62 0.08
CA GLY A 101 2.54 15.70 0.85
C GLY A 101 1.07 15.81 0.48
N VAL A 102 0.21 15.38 1.39
CA VAL A 102 -1.25 15.49 1.26
C VAL A 102 -1.77 16.43 2.33
N LYS A 103 -2.41 17.51 1.89
CA LYS A 103 -3.06 18.45 2.80
C LYS A 103 -4.42 17.89 3.19
N VAL A 104 -4.64 17.79 4.49
CA VAL A 104 -5.93 17.43 5.10
C VAL A 104 -6.57 18.72 5.58
N LEU A 105 -7.79 19.00 5.16
CA LEU A 105 -8.55 20.19 5.57
C LEU A 105 -9.93 19.73 6.02
N SER A 106 -10.38 20.22 7.18
CA SER A 106 -11.74 20.01 7.68
C SER A 106 -12.32 21.30 8.21
N ASN A 107 -13.59 21.54 7.88
CA ASN A 107 -14.35 22.70 8.34
C ASN A 107 -15.65 22.25 9.01
N HIS A 108 -16.16 23.06 9.93
CA HIS A 108 -17.45 22.86 10.60
C HIS A 108 -17.59 21.51 11.34
N GLY A 109 -16.46 20.99 11.84
CA GLY A 109 -16.49 19.78 12.68
C GLY A 109 -17.24 20.00 13.98
N SER A 110 -17.84 18.95 14.50
CA SER A 110 -18.49 18.97 15.82
C SER A 110 -18.31 17.63 16.53
N THR A 111 -18.28 17.67 17.85
CA THR A 111 -18.22 16.48 18.69
C THR A 111 -18.94 16.69 20.00
N ASN A 112 -19.55 15.61 20.52
CA ASN A 112 -20.14 15.58 21.85
C ASN A 112 -19.40 14.54 22.68
N VAL A 113 -18.93 14.98 23.84
CA VAL A 113 -18.08 14.19 24.75
C VAL A 113 -18.76 14.13 26.10
N SER A 114 -18.87 12.94 26.67
CA SER A 114 -19.28 12.76 28.07
C SER A 114 -18.07 12.38 28.92
N MET A 115 -18.04 12.83 30.16
CA MET A 115 -16.95 12.58 31.10
C MET A 115 -17.42 12.58 32.52
N ALA A 116 -16.69 11.96 33.42
CA ALA A 116 -16.80 12.18 34.85
C ALA A 116 -15.85 13.32 35.24
N TRP A 117 -16.26 14.15 36.15
CA TRP A 117 -15.45 15.21 36.73
C TRP A 117 -15.37 15.09 38.23
N GLU A 118 -14.22 15.47 38.77
CA GLU A 118 -13.93 15.60 40.18
C GLU A 118 -13.22 16.93 40.42
N VAL A 119 -13.67 17.69 41.40
CA VAL A 119 -13.08 18.97 41.78
C VAL A 119 -12.72 18.91 43.26
N THR A 120 -11.51 19.31 43.59
CA THR A 120 -11.03 19.35 44.98
C THR A 120 -10.37 20.71 45.24
N SER A 121 -10.77 21.33 46.37
CA SER A 121 -10.18 22.54 46.90
C SER A 121 -9.97 22.39 48.41
N PRO A 122 -9.26 23.30 49.07
CA PRO A 122 -9.14 23.28 50.54
C PRO A 122 -10.46 23.39 51.26
N LEU A 123 -11.53 23.84 50.59
CA LEU A 123 -12.83 24.15 51.22
C LEU A 123 -13.90 23.12 50.86
N PHE A 124 -13.78 22.42 49.72
CA PHE A 124 -14.81 21.48 49.26
C PHE A 124 -14.24 20.44 48.33
N ARG A 125 -14.93 19.32 48.22
CA ARG A 125 -14.73 18.29 47.19
C ARG A 125 -16.10 17.93 46.64
N ASP A 126 -16.18 17.81 45.32
CA ASP A 126 -17.40 17.42 44.63
C ASP A 126 -17.08 16.66 43.34
N GLU A 127 -18.02 15.84 42.88
CA GLU A 127 -17.89 15.00 41.71
C GLU A 127 -19.21 14.85 40.96
N GLY A 128 -19.12 14.48 39.68
CA GLY A 128 -20.35 14.29 38.90
C GLY A 128 -20.04 13.92 37.43
N GLY A 129 -21.08 14.03 36.62
CA GLY A 129 -20.97 13.88 35.17
C GLY A 129 -20.92 15.24 34.47
N ALA A 130 -20.25 15.29 33.31
CA ALA A 130 -20.32 16.44 32.44
C ALA A 130 -20.47 16.00 30.97
N ALA A 131 -21.16 16.83 30.19
CA ALA A 131 -21.23 16.74 28.75
C ALA A 131 -20.60 18.00 28.13
N LEU A 132 -19.66 17.81 27.23
CA LEU A 132 -18.97 18.88 26.51
C LEU A 132 -19.32 18.78 25.04
N PHE A 133 -19.99 19.79 24.52
CA PHE A 133 -20.27 19.95 23.10
C PHE A 133 -19.24 20.93 22.51
N LEU A 134 -18.53 20.47 21.44
CA LEU A 134 -17.57 21.30 20.68
C LEU A 134 -18.12 21.47 19.27
N ALA A 135 -18.05 22.70 18.77
CA ALA A 135 -18.48 23.03 17.41
C ALA A 135 -17.53 24.00 16.73
N GLU A 136 -17.75 24.19 15.44
CA GLU A 136 -16.88 25.01 14.56
C GLU A 136 -15.42 24.55 14.67
N ILE A 137 -15.22 23.22 14.64
CA ILE A 137 -13.89 22.65 14.65
C ILE A 137 -13.33 22.78 13.25
N PHE A 138 -12.26 23.54 13.15
CA PHE A 138 -11.42 23.65 11.96
C PHE A 138 -10.13 22.84 12.20
N PHE A 139 -9.74 22.03 11.22
CA PHE A 139 -8.49 21.29 11.23
C PHE A 139 -7.76 21.48 9.91
N SER A 140 -6.47 21.74 9.96
CA SER A 140 -5.56 21.75 8.82
C SER A 140 -4.27 21.03 9.20
N GLY A 141 -3.86 20.08 8.37
CA GLY A 141 -2.60 19.36 8.56
C GLY A 141 -1.98 19.00 7.22
N LEU A 142 -0.67 18.81 7.19
CA LEU A 142 0.07 18.31 6.05
C LEU A 142 0.63 16.94 6.40
N VAL A 143 0.24 15.93 5.63
CA VAL A 143 0.75 14.56 5.78
C VAL A 143 1.86 14.36 4.76
N ASN A 144 3.10 14.30 5.24
CA ASN A 144 4.25 13.94 4.43
C ASN A 144 4.29 12.42 4.26
N LEU A 145 4.42 11.95 3.01
CA LEU A 145 4.54 10.55 2.66
C LEU A 145 5.98 10.24 2.27
N SER A 146 6.55 9.18 2.83
CA SER A 146 7.92 8.79 2.58
C SER A 146 8.07 7.26 2.60
N ARG A 147 9.30 6.80 2.62
CA ARG A 147 9.63 5.38 2.78
C ARG A 147 10.72 5.19 3.83
N SER A 148 10.75 4.04 4.47
CA SER A 148 11.88 3.59 5.29
C SER A 148 13.04 3.08 4.43
N ASP A 149 14.20 2.85 5.02
CA ASP A 149 15.34 2.23 4.33
C ASP A 149 15.04 0.83 3.81
N THR A 150 14.10 0.14 4.43
CA THR A 150 13.63 -1.19 4.02
C THR A 150 12.49 -1.16 3.01
N GLY A 151 12.12 0.02 2.50
CA GLY A 151 11.08 0.19 1.48
C GLY A 151 9.64 0.12 1.97
N HIS A 152 9.41 0.16 3.29
CA HIS A 152 8.05 0.27 3.83
C HIS A 152 7.54 1.71 3.68
N PRO A 153 6.25 1.91 3.41
CA PRO A 153 5.65 3.24 3.41
C PRO A 153 5.68 3.84 4.81
N THR A 154 5.95 5.12 4.88
CA THR A 154 5.92 5.91 6.12
C THR A 154 5.15 7.19 5.91
N MET A 155 4.54 7.71 6.98
CA MET A 155 3.80 8.96 6.95
C MET A 155 4.05 9.77 8.22
N LYS A 156 4.07 11.09 8.08
CA LYS A 156 4.25 12.02 9.19
C LYS A 156 3.29 13.20 9.06
N LEU A 157 2.59 13.53 10.15
CA LEU A 157 1.78 14.73 10.19
C LEU A 157 2.68 15.92 10.50
N GLU A 158 2.66 16.92 9.62
CA GLU A 158 3.35 18.19 9.76
C GLU A 158 2.32 19.33 9.73
N ASP A 159 2.72 20.54 10.14
CA ASP A 159 1.88 21.75 10.09
C ASP A 159 0.47 21.55 10.67
N CYS A 160 0.36 20.85 11.78
CA CYS A 160 -0.91 20.66 12.44
C CYS A 160 -1.44 21.97 13.01
N TYR A 161 -2.63 22.37 12.56
CA TYR A 161 -3.38 23.47 13.09
C TYR A 161 -4.82 23.05 13.38
N ILE A 162 -5.28 23.29 14.59
CA ILE A 162 -6.65 23.04 14.99
C ILE A 162 -7.22 24.24 15.73
N ARG A 163 -8.47 24.56 15.43
CA ARG A 163 -9.23 25.61 16.11
C ARG A 163 -10.62 25.11 16.41
N VAL A 164 -10.99 25.13 17.67
CA VAL A 164 -12.37 24.92 18.15
C VAL A 164 -12.97 26.30 18.37
N GLY A 165 -14.09 26.59 17.70
CA GLY A 165 -14.73 27.90 17.74
C GLY A 165 -15.67 28.03 18.94
N HIS A 166 -16.41 26.97 19.26
CA HIS A 166 -17.40 26.94 20.34
C HIS A 166 -17.23 25.73 21.24
N ALA A 167 -17.36 25.95 22.53
CA ALA A 167 -17.46 24.90 23.52
C ALA A 167 -18.66 25.22 24.43
N HIS A 168 -19.46 24.22 24.72
CA HIS A 168 -20.55 24.31 25.68
C HIS A 168 -20.45 23.13 26.63
N ILE A 169 -20.32 23.42 27.92
CA ILE A 169 -20.22 22.40 28.96
C ILE A 169 -21.50 22.42 29.83
N SER A 170 -22.02 21.24 30.09
CA SER A 170 -23.14 21.05 31.04
C SER A 170 -22.74 20.02 32.07
N PHE A 171 -22.97 20.36 33.33
CA PHE A 171 -22.68 19.52 34.48
C PHE A 171 -23.95 18.80 34.96
N SER A 172 -23.79 17.56 35.44
CA SER A 172 -24.79 16.77 36.12
C SER A 172 -24.24 16.30 37.48
N GLY A 173 -25.07 16.17 38.47
CA GLY A 173 -24.69 15.84 39.86
C GLY A 173 -25.51 16.64 40.86
N GLU A 174 -25.19 16.53 42.14
CA GLU A 174 -25.97 17.11 43.22
C GLU A 174 -26.00 18.63 43.16
N PHE A 175 -24.87 19.27 42.86
CA PHE A 175 -24.77 20.73 42.76
C PHE A 175 -24.73 21.24 41.31
N SER A 176 -25.28 20.46 40.37
CA SER A 176 -25.23 20.77 38.93
C SER A 176 -25.81 22.14 38.57
N VAL A 177 -26.88 22.59 39.26
CA VAL A 177 -27.50 23.92 39.08
C VAL A 177 -26.48 25.03 39.33
N LEU A 178 -25.65 24.88 40.39
CA LEU A 178 -24.61 25.85 40.73
C LEU A 178 -23.54 25.88 39.67
N TYR A 179 -23.01 24.73 39.28
CA TYR A 179 -21.92 24.64 38.27
C TYR A 179 -22.38 25.12 36.89
N ASN A 180 -23.61 24.80 36.48
CA ASN A 180 -24.15 25.27 35.22
C ASN A 180 -24.35 26.79 35.16
N SER A 181 -24.54 27.47 36.30
CA SER A 181 -24.56 28.93 36.34
C SER A 181 -23.19 29.58 36.08
N PHE A 182 -22.10 28.78 36.19
CA PHE A 182 -20.73 29.19 35.88
C PHE A 182 -20.17 28.55 34.59
N ALA A 183 -21.00 27.83 33.83
CA ALA A 183 -20.53 27.12 32.60
C ALA A 183 -19.96 28.08 31.56
N GLU A 184 -20.63 29.18 31.28
CA GLU A 184 -20.20 30.17 30.28
C GLU A 184 -18.83 30.80 30.58
N PRO A 185 -18.48 31.26 31.79
CA PRO A 185 -17.14 31.66 32.15
C PRO A 185 -16.07 30.57 31.98
N MET A 186 -16.42 29.28 32.12
CA MET A 186 -15.52 28.15 31.99
C MET A 186 -15.21 27.78 30.52
N GLU A 187 -16.09 28.15 29.61
CA GLU A 187 -15.92 27.80 28.18
C GLU A 187 -14.65 28.40 27.56
N LYS A 188 -14.29 29.64 27.88
CA LYS A 188 -13.09 30.32 27.40
C LYS A 188 -11.80 29.63 27.82
N PRO A 189 -11.57 29.29 29.09
CA PRO A 189 -10.44 28.48 29.53
C PRO A 189 -10.36 27.10 28.85
N ILE A 190 -11.52 26.43 28.70
CA ILE A 190 -11.63 25.13 28.03
C ILE A 190 -11.15 25.27 26.57
N LEU A 191 -11.67 26.24 25.81
CA LEU A 191 -11.26 26.48 24.41
C LEU A 191 -9.77 26.78 24.30
N LYS A 192 -9.23 27.62 25.20
CA LYS A 192 -7.80 27.96 25.21
C LYS A 192 -6.92 26.71 25.41
N ASN A 193 -7.31 25.84 26.36
CA ASN A 193 -6.59 24.62 26.67
C ASN A 193 -6.72 23.60 25.52
N LEU A 194 -7.90 23.39 24.95
CA LEU A 194 -8.13 22.49 23.82
C LEU A 194 -7.31 22.91 22.61
N ASN A 195 -7.41 24.17 22.19
CA ASN A 195 -6.68 24.69 21.04
C ASN A 195 -5.14 24.58 21.19
N LYS A 196 -4.63 24.56 22.43
CA LYS A 196 -3.20 24.35 22.69
C LYS A 196 -2.81 22.86 22.69
N LYS A 197 -3.67 21.96 23.18
CA LYS A 197 -3.33 20.55 23.46
C LYS A 197 -3.74 19.59 22.36
N LEU A 198 -4.69 19.93 21.49
CA LEU A 198 -5.24 18.99 20.51
C LEU A 198 -4.22 18.58 19.44
N CYS A 199 -3.42 19.51 18.89
CA CYS A 199 -2.41 19.14 17.90
C CYS A 199 -1.37 18.16 18.43
N PRO A 200 -0.75 18.36 19.60
CA PRO A 200 0.14 17.34 20.18
C PRO A 200 -0.52 15.97 20.32
N ILE A 201 -1.78 15.90 20.77
CA ILE A 201 -2.52 14.62 20.90
C ILE A 201 -2.74 13.98 19.52
N ILE A 202 -3.14 14.77 18.52
CA ILE A 202 -3.36 14.26 17.16
C ILE A 202 -2.04 13.75 16.55
N MET A 203 -0.95 14.47 16.76
CA MET A 203 0.37 14.06 16.25
C MET A 203 0.83 12.74 16.87
N ASP A 204 0.66 12.58 18.19
CA ASP A 204 0.95 11.31 18.90
C ASP A 204 0.13 10.14 18.34
N ARG A 205 -1.18 10.35 18.10
CA ARG A 205 -2.02 9.32 17.46
C ARG A 205 -1.63 9.04 16.01
N PHE A 206 -1.11 10.03 15.33
CA PHE A 206 -0.61 9.86 13.95
C PHE A 206 0.65 8.99 13.92
N GLU A 207 1.48 9.03 14.96
CA GLU A 207 2.62 8.11 15.11
C GLU A 207 2.16 6.65 15.26
N ASP A 208 1.08 6.38 15.99
CA ASP A 208 0.47 5.04 16.07
C ASP A 208 0.00 4.55 14.69
N ILE A 209 -0.62 5.42 13.89
CA ILE A 209 -1.04 5.11 12.52
C ILE A 209 0.18 4.83 11.64
N ASN A 210 1.22 5.64 11.73
CA ASN A 210 2.47 5.44 11.00
C ASN A 210 3.12 4.10 11.36
N ALA A 211 3.16 3.73 12.63
CA ALA A 211 3.70 2.44 13.07
C ALA A 211 2.94 1.26 12.41
N ASN A 212 1.61 1.34 12.32
CA ASN A 212 0.81 0.32 11.64
C ASN A 212 1.09 0.27 10.12
N ILE A 213 1.21 1.43 9.46
CA ILE A 213 1.51 1.50 8.02
C ILE A 213 2.93 1.00 7.75
N SER A 214 3.90 1.37 8.57
CA SER A 214 5.29 0.93 8.45
C SER A 214 5.48 -0.57 8.75
N SER A 215 4.50 -1.22 9.38
CA SER A 215 4.49 -2.66 9.63
C SER A 215 3.82 -3.48 8.52
N LEU A 216 3.30 -2.84 7.46
CA LEU A 216 2.72 -3.56 6.33
C LEU A 216 3.77 -4.46 5.68
N GLU A 217 3.41 -5.71 5.43
CA GLU A 217 4.30 -6.63 4.73
C GLU A 217 4.51 -6.18 3.28
N VAL A 218 5.72 -5.75 2.97
CA VAL A 218 6.12 -5.37 1.60
C VAL A 218 6.71 -6.55 0.83
N VAL A 219 7.00 -7.67 1.50
CA VAL A 219 7.41 -8.94 0.88
C VAL A 219 6.39 -9.99 1.22
N THR A 220 5.72 -10.51 0.21
CA THR A 220 4.64 -11.50 0.39
C THR A 220 5.07 -12.87 -0.12
N LYS A 221 4.83 -13.91 0.67
CA LYS A 221 5.06 -15.30 0.25
C LYS A 221 3.95 -15.73 -0.71
N PHE A 222 4.36 -16.23 -1.88
CA PHE A 222 3.48 -16.74 -2.92
C PHE A 222 3.74 -18.24 -3.15
N GLY A 223 2.82 -19.07 -2.71
CA GLY A 223 3.07 -20.52 -2.63
C GLY A 223 4.09 -20.86 -1.55
N GLU A 224 4.82 -21.98 -1.72
CA GLU A 224 5.81 -22.42 -0.73
C GLU A 224 7.21 -21.87 -1.02
N ASP A 225 7.55 -21.69 -2.29
CA ASP A 225 8.92 -21.48 -2.77
C ASP A 225 9.18 -20.08 -3.34
N ILE A 226 8.17 -19.19 -3.39
CA ILE A 226 8.27 -17.89 -4.08
C ILE A 226 7.96 -16.76 -3.12
N LEU A 227 8.75 -15.70 -3.21
CA LEU A 227 8.54 -14.41 -2.57
C LEU A 227 8.27 -13.35 -3.63
N LEU A 228 7.40 -12.43 -3.33
CA LEU A 228 7.14 -11.24 -4.15
C LEU A 228 7.42 -9.99 -3.33
N ASP A 229 8.33 -9.15 -3.81
CA ASP A 229 8.77 -7.92 -3.17
C ASP A 229 8.07 -6.71 -3.80
N TYR A 230 7.22 -6.05 -3.00
CA TYR A 230 6.50 -4.82 -3.33
C TYR A 230 7.08 -3.58 -2.64
N SER A 231 8.29 -3.65 -2.11
CA SER A 231 8.90 -2.52 -1.42
C SER A 231 8.94 -1.27 -2.31
N LEU A 232 8.76 -0.11 -1.69
CA LEU A 232 8.91 1.17 -2.37
C LEU A 232 10.38 1.38 -2.76
N LEU A 233 10.64 1.73 -4.00
CA LEU A 233 11.97 2.06 -4.50
C LEU A 233 12.42 3.47 -4.07
N GLU A 234 11.48 4.38 -4.01
CA GLU A 234 11.66 5.78 -3.67
C GLU A 234 10.44 6.32 -2.90
N PRO A 235 10.54 7.47 -2.25
CA PRO A 235 9.36 8.11 -1.65
C PRO A 235 8.24 8.30 -2.68
N PRO A 236 6.95 8.26 -2.25
CA PRO A 236 5.82 8.52 -3.14
C PRO A 236 5.97 9.85 -3.88
N GLU A 237 5.75 9.84 -5.19
CA GLU A 237 5.72 11.04 -6.01
C GLU A 237 4.33 11.67 -5.93
N ILE A 238 4.28 12.92 -5.40
CA ILE A 238 3.02 13.63 -5.22
C ILE A 238 2.92 14.71 -6.30
N THR A 239 1.90 14.58 -7.15
CA THR A 239 1.54 15.55 -8.18
C THR A 239 0.42 16.47 -7.67
N GLN A 240 -0.17 17.29 -8.51
CA GLN A 240 -1.32 18.14 -8.14
C GLN A 240 -2.64 17.34 -8.04
N SER A 241 -2.72 16.15 -8.62
CA SER A 241 -3.97 15.38 -8.76
C SER A 241 -3.83 13.90 -8.41
N SER A 242 -2.63 13.43 -8.09
CA SER A 242 -2.37 12.02 -7.80
C SER A 242 -1.18 11.81 -6.87
N ILE A 243 -1.12 10.60 -6.33
CA ILE A 243 0.03 10.05 -5.61
C ILE A 243 0.50 8.84 -6.40
N ASP A 244 1.75 8.87 -6.87
CA ASP A 244 2.37 7.79 -7.62
C ASP A 244 3.35 7.02 -6.73
N LEU A 245 3.21 5.69 -6.71
CA LEU A 245 4.07 4.77 -5.96
C LEU A 245 4.89 3.93 -6.94
N ASN A 246 6.20 3.93 -6.77
CA ASN A 246 7.12 3.13 -7.54
C ASN A 246 7.54 1.91 -6.71
N LEU A 247 7.00 0.72 -7.06
CA LEU A 247 7.21 -0.53 -6.34
C LEU A 247 8.21 -1.41 -7.07
N LYS A 248 9.03 -2.15 -6.32
CA LYS A 248 10.03 -3.05 -6.88
C LYS A 248 9.41 -4.08 -7.80
N GLY A 249 8.39 -4.80 -7.35
CA GLY A 249 7.64 -5.76 -8.16
C GLY A 249 8.54 -6.87 -8.70
N THR A 250 9.34 -7.50 -7.82
CA THR A 250 10.30 -8.55 -8.20
C THR A 250 9.96 -9.86 -7.48
N PHE A 251 10.02 -10.96 -8.23
CA PHE A 251 9.87 -12.30 -7.67
C PHE A 251 11.23 -12.91 -7.34
N TYR A 252 11.28 -13.63 -6.22
CA TYR A 252 12.45 -14.32 -5.70
C TYR A 252 12.12 -15.75 -5.29
N GLN A 253 13.11 -16.62 -5.34
CA GLN A 253 13.01 -17.93 -4.69
C GLN A 253 13.21 -17.78 -3.18
N VAL A 254 12.41 -18.50 -2.38
CA VAL A 254 12.60 -18.56 -0.91
C VAL A 254 14.02 -19.04 -0.60
N GLY A 255 14.72 -18.28 0.24
CA GLY A 255 16.12 -18.54 0.58
C GLY A 255 17.17 -18.02 -0.41
N ASN A 256 16.75 -17.45 -1.54
CA ASN A 256 17.65 -16.83 -2.51
C ASN A 256 17.07 -15.51 -3.04
N LEU A 257 17.54 -14.38 -2.52
CA LEU A 257 17.13 -13.03 -2.89
C LEU A 257 18.03 -12.40 -3.97
N THR A 258 18.56 -13.23 -4.87
CA THR A 258 19.37 -12.72 -6.00
C THR A 258 18.45 -12.14 -7.06
N ASP A 259 18.74 -10.90 -7.48
CA ASP A 259 17.99 -10.24 -8.53
C ASP A 259 18.07 -11.02 -9.86
N PRO A 260 17.00 -11.02 -10.66
CA PRO A 260 16.99 -11.62 -11.99
C PRO A 260 18.10 -11.02 -12.89
N PRO A 261 18.66 -11.80 -13.86
CA PRO A 261 19.75 -11.35 -14.73
C PRO A 261 19.30 -10.35 -15.82
N PHE A 262 18.24 -9.62 -15.59
CA PHE A 262 17.70 -8.58 -16.45
C PHE A 262 17.11 -7.45 -15.63
N GLN A 263 17.08 -6.25 -16.20
CA GLN A 263 16.63 -5.04 -15.50
C GLN A 263 15.25 -4.57 -16.01
N PRO A 264 14.44 -3.90 -15.16
CA PRO A 264 13.23 -3.26 -15.61
C PRO A 264 13.51 -2.12 -16.58
N VAL A 265 12.59 -1.91 -17.52
CA VAL A 265 12.62 -0.80 -18.47
C VAL A 265 11.66 0.28 -17.98
N PRO A 266 12.02 1.58 -18.08
CA PRO A 266 11.15 2.66 -17.65
C PRO A 266 9.85 2.68 -18.47
N PHE A 267 8.75 2.96 -17.78
CA PHE A 267 7.46 3.21 -18.38
C PHE A 267 6.70 4.28 -17.60
N THR A 268 5.73 4.94 -18.24
CA THR A 268 4.91 5.98 -17.64
C THR A 268 3.44 5.61 -17.73
N LEU A 269 2.72 5.85 -16.64
CA LEU A 269 1.26 5.71 -16.63
C LEU A 269 0.63 6.86 -17.43
N PRO A 270 -0.45 6.60 -18.17
CA PRO A 270 -1.18 7.65 -18.86
C PRO A 270 -1.77 8.65 -17.86
N ASP A 271 -1.90 9.90 -18.28
CA ASP A 271 -2.54 10.95 -17.46
C ASP A 271 -4.07 10.83 -17.54
N ARG A 272 -4.61 9.97 -16.65
CA ARG A 272 -6.05 9.68 -16.55
C ARG A 272 -6.49 9.76 -15.08
N SER A 273 -7.76 10.10 -14.86
CA SER A 273 -8.35 10.29 -13.53
C SER A 273 -9.78 9.73 -13.41
N ASP A 274 -10.26 8.99 -14.42
CA ASP A 274 -11.60 8.39 -14.46
C ASP A 274 -11.77 7.21 -13.49
N SER A 275 -10.67 6.52 -13.12
CA SER A 275 -10.64 5.47 -12.10
C SER A 275 -9.99 5.94 -10.80
N MET A 276 -10.27 5.27 -9.69
CA MET A 276 -9.67 5.57 -8.38
C MET A 276 -8.20 5.18 -8.33
N LEU A 277 -7.84 4.10 -9.04
CA LEU A 277 -6.51 3.52 -9.03
C LEU A 277 -6.10 3.08 -10.42
N TYR A 278 -4.83 3.35 -10.77
CA TYR A 278 -4.17 2.79 -11.95
C TYR A 278 -2.97 2.00 -11.49
N ILE A 279 -2.83 0.75 -11.98
CA ILE A 279 -1.69 -0.11 -11.68
C ILE A 279 -1.02 -0.45 -13.02
N GLY A 280 0.21 0.00 -13.19
CA GLY A 280 1.07 -0.38 -14.31
C GLY A 280 1.93 -1.57 -13.92
N ILE A 281 1.79 -2.69 -14.62
CA ILE A 281 2.53 -3.93 -14.40
C ILE A 281 3.51 -4.10 -15.56
N SER A 282 4.80 -3.92 -15.31
CA SER A 282 5.83 -3.98 -16.35
C SER A 282 6.03 -5.40 -16.90
N GLU A 283 6.61 -5.49 -18.11
CA GLU A 283 7.10 -6.76 -18.64
C GLU A 283 8.12 -7.42 -17.70
N TYR A 284 8.93 -6.62 -17.00
CA TYR A 284 9.89 -7.10 -16.00
C TYR A 284 9.22 -7.91 -14.89
N PHE A 285 8.09 -7.44 -14.34
CA PHE A 285 7.34 -8.15 -13.30
C PHE A 285 6.98 -9.56 -13.77
N LEU A 286 6.40 -9.68 -14.96
CA LEU A 286 6.00 -10.97 -15.53
C LEU A 286 7.20 -11.85 -15.85
N ARG A 287 8.29 -11.27 -16.36
CA ARG A 287 9.54 -12.00 -16.63
C ARG A 287 10.22 -12.50 -15.36
N SER A 288 10.23 -11.69 -14.28
CA SER A 288 10.80 -12.10 -13.00
C SER A 288 10.00 -13.24 -12.39
N ALA A 289 8.66 -13.22 -12.52
CA ALA A 289 7.80 -14.32 -12.11
C ALA A 289 8.15 -15.60 -12.88
N ALA A 290 8.17 -15.54 -14.22
CA ALA A 290 8.49 -16.69 -15.07
C ALA A 290 9.90 -17.26 -14.78
N PHE A 291 10.88 -16.40 -14.57
CA PHE A 291 12.23 -16.79 -14.20
C PHE A 291 12.30 -17.50 -12.86
N THR A 292 11.61 -16.99 -11.86
CA THR A 292 11.55 -17.61 -10.52
C THR A 292 10.84 -18.96 -10.57
N TYR A 293 9.73 -19.07 -11.31
CA TYR A 293 9.06 -20.37 -11.53
C TYR A 293 9.96 -21.38 -12.25
N PHE A 294 10.80 -20.91 -13.18
CA PHE A 294 11.80 -21.77 -13.83
C PHE A 294 12.84 -22.25 -12.84
N LEU A 295 13.39 -21.38 -11.99
CA LEU A 295 14.41 -21.75 -10.99
C LEU A 295 13.87 -22.71 -9.92
N THR A 296 12.62 -22.58 -9.52
CA THR A 296 11.98 -23.50 -8.57
C THR A 296 11.61 -24.86 -9.20
N GLY A 297 11.90 -25.05 -10.51
CA GLY A 297 11.56 -26.30 -11.21
C GLY A 297 10.07 -26.48 -11.44
N ALA A 298 9.26 -25.42 -11.27
CA ALA A 298 7.82 -25.48 -11.43
C ALA A 298 7.37 -25.88 -12.85
N PHE A 299 8.24 -25.73 -13.84
CA PHE A 299 8.02 -26.13 -15.23
C PHE A 299 8.76 -27.44 -15.60
N ASN A 300 9.38 -28.13 -14.64
CA ASN A 300 9.97 -29.44 -14.89
C ASN A 300 8.87 -30.47 -15.12
N ILE A 301 8.70 -30.87 -16.37
CA ILE A 301 7.74 -31.88 -16.78
C ILE A 301 8.50 -33.13 -17.14
N THR A 302 8.31 -34.19 -16.36
CA THR A 302 8.85 -35.50 -16.70
C THR A 302 7.83 -36.24 -17.56
N LEU A 303 8.12 -36.36 -18.85
CA LEU A 303 7.32 -37.17 -19.76
C LEU A 303 7.77 -38.64 -19.57
N THR A 304 6.88 -39.49 -19.13
CA THR A 304 7.16 -40.92 -19.02
C THR A 304 7.22 -41.55 -20.40
N THR A 305 8.07 -42.58 -20.55
CA THR A 305 8.18 -43.36 -21.80
C THR A 305 6.83 -43.94 -22.25
N LYS A 306 5.89 -44.14 -21.33
CA LYS A 306 4.54 -44.64 -21.60
C LYS A 306 3.63 -43.60 -22.28
N GLU A 307 3.84 -42.33 -21.98
CA GLU A 307 3.12 -41.22 -22.64
C GLU A 307 3.79 -40.86 -23.98
N LEU A 308 5.12 -40.94 -24.03
CA LEU A 308 5.90 -40.71 -25.23
C LEU A 308 5.71 -41.87 -26.25
N SER A 309 5.60 -43.11 -25.79
CA SER A 309 5.41 -44.28 -26.66
C SER A 309 4.04 -44.37 -27.31
N LYS A 310 3.02 -43.70 -26.79
CA LYS A 310 1.72 -43.58 -27.49
C LYS A 310 1.80 -42.74 -28.74
N HIS A 311 2.82 -41.87 -28.85
CA HIS A 311 2.98 -40.93 -29.95
C HIS A 311 4.29 -41.06 -30.71
N LEU A 312 5.29 -41.82 -30.20
CA LEU A 312 6.60 -42.04 -30.83
C LEU A 312 6.80 -43.53 -31.09
N ILE A 313 6.32 -44.01 -32.20
CA ILE A 313 6.78 -45.29 -32.75
C ILE A 313 7.93 -45.01 -33.67
N GLN A 314 9.13 -45.56 -33.33
CA GLN A 314 10.34 -45.68 -34.11
C GLN A 314 11.32 -44.52 -34.15
N ASN A 315 12.34 -44.67 -33.38
CA ASN A 315 13.70 -44.07 -33.38
C ASN A 315 14.00 -42.97 -32.32
N PRO A 316 14.56 -43.35 -31.14
CA PRO A 316 14.91 -42.38 -30.09
C PRO A 316 16.32 -41.77 -30.23
N GLN A 317 17.06 -42.07 -31.27
CA GLN A 317 18.43 -41.51 -31.41
C GLN A 317 18.46 -40.27 -32.28
N GLY A 318 18.56 -39.11 -31.64
CA GLY A 318 18.91 -37.86 -32.32
C GLY A 318 18.07 -36.61 -32.05
N ILE A 319 17.35 -36.52 -30.97
CA ILE A 319 16.54 -35.33 -30.61
C ILE A 319 17.30 -34.40 -29.66
N GLY A 320 18.56 -34.31 -29.79
CA GLY A 320 19.34 -33.35 -29.00
C GLY A 320 19.97 -32.29 -29.89
N SER A 321 19.73 -31.04 -29.61
CA SER A 321 20.62 -29.89 -29.89
C SER A 321 20.59 -29.15 -31.25
N LEU A 322 19.71 -29.46 -32.20
CA LEU A 322 19.83 -28.83 -33.54
C LEU A 322 18.61 -28.09 -34.08
N PHE A 323 17.58 -27.88 -33.25
CA PHE A 323 16.39 -27.16 -33.72
C PHE A 323 16.16 -25.87 -32.93
N SER A 324 16.02 -24.77 -33.66
CA SER A 324 15.44 -23.56 -33.11
C SER A 324 13.93 -23.73 -32.97
N GLN A 325 13.39 -23.48 -31.78
CA GLN A 325 11.96 -23.64 -31.48
C GLN A 325 11.32 -22.29 -31.39
N VAL A 326 10.23 -22.08 -32.11
CA VAL A 326 9.40 -20.88 -32.01
C VAL A 326 7.97 -21.32 -31.68
N ALA A 327 7.49 -20.91 -30.52
CA ALA A 327 6.10 -21.09 -30.12
C ALA A 327 5.42 -19.70 -30.05
N SER A 328 4.33 -19.53 -30.78
CA SER A 328 3.46 -18.37 -30.65
C SER A 328 2.32 -18.74 -29.74
N THR A 329 2.15 -17.97 -28.68
CA THR A 329 1.11 -18.18 -27.66
C THR A 329 0.24 -16.94 -27.52
N ASP A 330 -1.04 -17.15 -27.38
CA ASP A 330 -1.97 -16.09 -26.96
C ASP A 330 -2.06 -16.08 -25.44
N VAL A 331 -2.05 -14.90 -24.86
CA VAL A 331 -2.14 -14.70 -23.42
C VAL A 331 -3.48 -14.07 -23.08
N GLY A 332 -4.34 -14.83 -22.40
CA GLY A 332 -5.55 -14.29 -21.80
C GLY A 332 -5.24 -13.68 -20.42
N LEU A 333 -5.76 -12.48 -20.17
CA LEU A 333 -5.57 -11.77 -18.91
C LEU A 333 -6.92 -11.43 -18.31
N ALA A 334 -7.07 -11.62 -17.01
CA ALA A 334 -8.26 -11.24 -16.25
C ALA A 334 -7.90 -10.84 -14.83
N ILE A 335 -8.71 -10.00 -14.22
CA ILE A 335 -8.64 -9.71 -12.78
C ILE A 335 -9.79 -10.45 -12.10
N LEU A 336 -9.45 -11.36 -11.19
CA LEU A 336 -10.41 -12.06 -10.35
C LEU A 336 -10.10 -11.78 -8.87
N GLY A 337 -11.01 -11.06 -8.22
CA GLY A 337 -10.77 -10.56 -6.87
C GLY A 337 -9.59 -9.60 -6.84
N GLN A 338 -8.52 -10.01 -6.19
CA GLN A 338 -7.30 -9.19 -5.99
C GLN A 338 -6.09 -9.77 -6.72
N LYS A 339 -6.33 -10.58 -7.75
CA LYS A 339 -5.28 -11.29 -8.47
C LYS A 339 -5.38 -11.06 -9.96
N LEU A 340 -4.22 -10.88 -10.58
CA LEU A 340 -4.07 -10.95 -12.03
C LEU A 340 -3.98 -12.42 -12.42
N ILE A 341 -4.98 -12.90 -13.13
CA ILE A 341 -5.01 -14.27 -13.67
C ILE A 341 -4.49 -14.23 -15.10
N CYS A 342 -3.58 -15.15 -15.40
CA CYS A 342 -3.06 -15.33 -16.74
C CYS A 342 -3.45 -16.72 -17.25
N SER A 343 -3.72 -16.81 -18.54
CA SER A 343 -3.92 -18.08 -19.25
C SER A 343 -3.14 -18.07 -20.55
N LEU A 344 -2.57 -19.20 -20.91
CA LEU A 344 -1.81 -19.39 -22.15
C LEU A 344 -2.55 -20.33 -23.08
N SER A 345 -2.64 -19.99 -24.35
CA SER A 345 -3.07 -20.90 -25.41
C SER A 345 -2.06 -20.96 -26.54
N LEU A 346 -1.77 -22.16 -27.04
CA LEU A 346 -0.85 -22.35 -28.14
C LEU A 346 -1.55 -21.97 -29.45
N ASN A 347 -1.06 -20.91 -30.10
CA ASN A 347 -1.55 -20.52 -31.41
C ASN A 347 -0.78 -21.25 -32.51
N ARG A 348 0.56 -21.22 -32.45
CA ARG A 348 1.41 -21.83 -33.48
C ARG A 348 2.72 -22.34 -32.86
N PHE A 349 3.12 -23.54 -33.27
CA PHE A 349 4.42 -24.10 -32.98
C PHE A 349 5.17 -24.39 -34.28
N ARG A 350 6.42 -23.99 -34.37
CA ARG A 350 7.30 -24.26 -35.52
C ARG A 350 8.67 -24.69 -35.05
N LEU A 351 9.25 -25.66 -35.79
CA LEU A 351 10.61 -26.07 -35.66
C LEU A 351 11.39 -25.56 -36.88
N SER A 352 12.51 -24.87 -36.65
CA SER A 352 13.45 -24.46 -37.66
C SER A 352 14.76 -25.27 -37.46
N GLY A 353 15.20 -26.00 -38.44
CA GLY A 353 16.45 -26.75 -38.41
C GLY A 353 17.47 -26.16 -39.40
N PRO A 354 18.76 -26.48 -39.24
CA PRO A 354 19.77 -26.13 -40.25
C PRO A 354 19.43 -26.81 -41.58
N GLU A 355 19.67 -26.14 -42.69
CA GLU A 355 19.31 -26.53 -44.07
C GLU A 355 19.97 -27.83 -44.60
N SER A 356 20.50 -28.70 -43.76
CA SER A 356 21.23 -29.90 -44.18
C SER A 356 20.41 -31.18 -44.01
N ASN A 357 19.96 -31.72 -45.11
CA ASN A 357 19.67 -33.15 -45.36
C ASN A 357 18.56 -33.90 -44.56
N ARG A 358 17.55 -33.24 -43.99
CA ARG A 358 16.38 -33.96 -43.51
C ARG A 358 15.16 -33.65 -44.37
N SER A 359 14.36 -34.68 -44.66
CA SER A 359 13.13 -34.51 -45.43
C SER A 359 12.17 -33.59 -44.68
N SER A 360 11.55 -32.62 -45.36
CA SER A 360 10.53 -31.72 -44.77
C SER A 360 9.37 -32.47 -44.06
N ILE A 361 9.16 -33.72 -44.44
CA ILE A 361 8.13 -34.62 -43.87
C ILE A 361 8.50 -35.06 -42.42
N GLU A 362 9.77 -35.29 -42.13
CA GLU A 362 10.21 -35.66 -40.76
C GLU A 362 10.10 -34.47 -39.82
N VAL A 363 10.48 -33.29 -40.24
CA VAL A 363 10.35 -32.05 -39.44
C VAL A 363 8.88 -31.77 -39.12
N LEU A 364 7.98 -31.91 -40.06
CA LEU A 364 6.53 -31.76 -39.86
C LEU A 364 5.93 -32.77 -38.86
N ARG A 365 6.39 -34.02 -38.88
CA ARG A 365 5.96 -35.03 -37.92
C ARG A 365 6.40 -34.69 -36.51
N PHE A 366 7.66 -34.26 -36.32
CA PHE A 366 8.15 -33.82 -35.02
C PHE A 366 7.45 -32.55 -34.54
N GLU A 367 7.18 -31.58 -35.42
CA GLU A 367 6.42 -30.37 -35.10
C GLU A 367 5.02 -30.73 -34.57
N ASN A 368 4.30 -31.64 -35.24
CA ASN A 368 2.97 -32.08 -34.80
C ASN A 368 3.00 -32.82 -33.45
N ILE A 369 4.00 -33.66 -33.22
CA ILE A 369 4.13 -34.39 -31.95
C ILE A 369 4.45 -33.42 -30.81
N LEU A 370 5.41 -32.51 -30.99
CA LEU A 370 5.78 -31.53 -29.98
C LEU A 370 4.66 -30.52 -29.75
N SER A 371 3.96 -30.09 -30.81
CA SER A 371 2.76 -29.26 -30.69
C SER A 371 1.68 -29.95 -29.84
N SER A 372 1.46 -31.23 -30.05
CA SER A 372 0.50 -32.03 -29.25
C SER A 372 0.92 -32.14 -27.78
N ILE A 373 2.21 -32.38 -27.52
CA ILE A 373 2.77 -32.43 -26.15
C ILE A 373 2.60 -31.07 -25.46
N LEU A 374 2.90 -29.99 -26.16
CA LEU A 374 2.68 -28.65 -25.63
C LEU A 374 1.19 -28.41 -25.32
N HIS A 375 0.33 -28.72 -26.26
CA HIS A 375 -1.11 -28.43 -26.14
C HIS A 375 -1.80 -29.26 -25.05
N PHE A 376 -1.49 -30.57 -24.95
CA PHE A 376 -2.16 -31.47 -24.00
C PHE A 376 -1.40 -31.75 -22.72
N GLY A 377 -0.09 -31.48 -22.69
CA GLY A 377 0.75 -31.71 -21.50
C GLY A 377 1.24 -30.43 -20.84
N VAL A 378 1.91 -29.55 -21.57
CA VAL A 378 2.61 -28.40 -20.99
C VAL A 378 1.66 -27.27 -20.63
N PHE A 379 0.82 -26.84 -21.58
CA PHE A 379 -0.08 -25.69 -21.37
C PHE A 379 -1.12 -25.94 -20.27
N PRO A 380 -1.76 -27.10 -20.13
CA PRO A 380 -2.67 -27.33 -19.01
C PRO A 380 -1.99 -27.23 -17.65
N LEU A 381 -0.76 -27.76 -17.52
CA LEU A 381 0.01 -27.67 -16.28
C LEU A 381 0.46 -26.23 -15.99
N ALA A 382 0.93 -25.51 -16.99
CA ALA A 382 1.26 -24.10 -16.86
C ALA A 382 0.04 -23.28 -16.45
N ASN A 383 -1.11 -23.49 -17.12
CA ASN A 383 -2.35 -22.81 -16.81
C ASN A 383 -2.87 -23.11 -15.41
N ALA A 384 -2.77 -24.35 -14.93
CA ALA A 384 -3.15 -24.69 -13.57
C ALA A 384 -2.39 -23.89 -12.50
N ARG A 385 -1.15 -23.47 -12.79
CA ARG A 385 -0.36 -22.59 -11.92
C ARG A 385 -0.68 -21.11 -12.15
N LEU A 386 -0.80 -20.68 -13.39
CA LEU A 386 -1.13 -19.30 -13.74
C LEU A 386 -2.53 -18.90 -13.27
N GLN A 387 -3.47 -19.84 -13.19
CA GLN A 387 -4.82 -19.64 -12.64
C GLN A 387 -4.82 -19.39 -11.13
N GLN A 388 -3.76 -19.71 -10.39
CA GLN A 388 -3.61 -19.28 -8.99
C GLN A 388 -3.52 -17.75 -8.89
N GLY A 389 -3.15 -17.10 -9.97
CA GLY A 389 -3.08 -15.65 -10.16
C GLY A 389 -1.94 -15.00 -9.38
N PHE A 390 -1.50 -13.86 -9.87
CA PHE A 390 -0.50 -13.03 -9.19
C PHE A 390 -1.22 -12.03 -8.30
N PRO A 391 -0.92 -11.95 -6.99
CA PRO A 391 -1.54 -10.96 -6.13
C PRO A 391 -1.17 -9.56 -6.61
N LEU A 392 -2.15 -8.68 -6.66
CA LEU A 392 -1.92 -7.25 -6.93
C LEU A 392 -1.65 -6.53 -5.61
N PRO A 393 -0.82 -5.48 -5.62
CA PRO A 393 -0.54 -4.70 -4.42
C PRO A 393 -1.84 -4.07 -3.91
N ASN A 394 -2.29 -4.53 -2.74
CA ASN A 394 -3.56 -4.10 -2.18
C ASN A 394 -3.52 -4.18 -0.66
N PRO A 395 -3.87 -3.10 0.05
CA PRO A 395 -4.08 -3.15 1.50
C PRO A 395 -5.20 -4.12 1.87
N HIS A 396 -5.05 -4.81 2.99
CA HIS A 396 -6.10 -5.67 3.53
C HIS A 396 -7.44 -4.95 3.61
N GLN A 397 -8.54 -5.63 3.27
CA GLN A 397 -9.93 -5.15 3.34
C GLN A 397 -10.35 -4.17 2.21
N ILE A 398 -9.54 -3.98 1.19
CA ILE A 398 -9.92 -3.23 0.00
C ILE A 398 -10.08 -4.21 -1.15
N SER A 399 -11.22 -4.17 -1.84
CA SER A 399 -11.48 -4.96 -3.06
C SER A 399 -11.34 -4.09 -4.29
N LEU A 400 -10.71 -4.63 -5.33
CA LEU A 400 -10.70 -4.00 -6.66
C LEU A 400 -12.03 -4.29 -7.34
N VAL A 401 -12.68 -3.24 -7.85
CA VAL A 401 -13.99 -3.34 -8.52
C VAL A 401 -13.98 -2.58 -9.85
N LYS A 402 -14.77 -3.05 -10.81
CA LYS A 402 -14.83 -2.46 -12.18
C LYS A 402 -13.44 -2.38 -12.82
N SER A 403 -12.65 -3.43 -12.63
CA SER A 403 -11.29 -3.46 -13.18
C SER A 403 -11.32 -3.70 -14.69
N ASP A 404 -10.51 -2.93 -15.41
CA ASP A 404 -10.23 -3.08 -16.84
C ASP A 404 -8.74 -3.23 -17.08
N ILE A 405 -8.36 -3.97 -18.13
CA ILE A 405 -6.95 -4.22 -18.47
C ILE A 405 -6.69 -3.75 -19.89
N GLU A 406 -5.71 -2.86 -20.02
CA GLU A 406 -5.19 -2.40 -21.30
C GLU A 406 -3.77 -2.88 -21.50
N VAL A 407 -3.43 -3.33 -22.71
CA VAL A 407 -2.07 -3.75 -23.06
C VAL A 407 -1.35 -2.58 -23.72
N HIS A 408 -0.28 -2.14 -23.10
CA HIS A 408 0.62 -1.10 -23.60
C HIS A 408 1.99 -1.66 -23.95
N LYS A 409 2.80 -0.88 -24.67
CA LYS A 409 4.16 -1.29 -25.00
C LYS A 409 5.02 -1.37 -23.72
N GLY A 410 5.38 -2.59 -23.31
CA GLY A 410 6.24 -2.87 -22.16
C GLY A 410 5.52 -2.95 -20.81
N PHE A 411 4.20 -2.72 -20.73
CA PHE A 411 3.44 -2.87 -19.49
C PHE A 411 1.94 -3.14 -19.74
N LEU A 412 1.29 -3.67 -18.72
CA LEU A 412 -0.15 -3.78 -18.63
C LEU A 412 -0.66 -2.65 -17.74
N LEU A 413 -1.71 -1.96 -18.18
CA LEU A 413 -2.41 -0.97 -17.37
C LEU A 413 -3.70 -1.58 -16.83
N VAL A 414 -3.83 -1.60 -15.52
CA VAL A 414 -5.06 -1.95 -14.80
C VAL A 414 -5.69 -0.68 -14.29
N SER A 415 -6.90 -0.37 -14.76
CA SER A 415 -7.74 0.72 -14.26
C SER A 415 -8.80 0.12 -13.34
N THR A 416 -8.98 0.64 -12.14
CA THR A 416 -9.93 0.05 -11.18
C THR A 416 -10.47 1.06 -10.18
N ASP A 417 -11.69 0.81 -9.69
CA ASP A 417 -12.22 1.47 -8.50
C ASP A 417 -11.97 0.58 -7.27
N LEU A 418 -12.04 1.20 -6.10
CA LEU A 418 -11.81 0.55 -4.82
C LEU A 418 -13.13 0.38 -4.07
N ARG A 419 -13.29 -0.72 -3.33
CA ARG A 419 -14.37 -0.93 -2.38
C ARG A 419 -13.78 -1.41 -1.06
N TYR A 420 -14.06 -0.66 0.00
CA TYR A 420 -13.72 -1.03 1.35
C TYR A 420 -14.77 -1.99 1.91
N ASP A 421 -14.34 -3.19 2.33
CA ASP A 421 -15.18 -4.23 2.91
C ASP A 421 -14.86 -4.37 4.41
N PRO A 422 -15.61 -3.74 5.31
CA PRO A 422 -15.31 -3.75 6.74
C PRO A 422 -15.67 -5.09 7.40
N LEU A 423 -15.01 -6.18 7.03
CA LEU A 423 -15.16 -7.49 7.69
C LEU A 423 -14.77 -7.48 9.17
N TRP A 424 -13.93 -6.52 9.58
CA TRP A 424 -13.56 -6.33 10.98
C TRP A 424 -14.73 -5.94 11.89
N LYS A 425 -15.82 -5.35 11.35
CA LYS A 425 -17.07 -5.12 12.12
C LYS A 425 -17.63 -6.42 12.71
N LYS A 426 -17.47 -7.56 12.04
CA LYS A 426 -17.98 -8.86 12.50
C LYS A 426 -17.06 -9.58 13.49
N GLN A 427 -15.75 -9.36 13.42
CA GLN A 427 -14.79 -10.09 14.28
C GLN A 427 -14.48 -9.39 15.59
N HIS A 428 -14.70 -8.07 15.71
CA HIS A 428 -14.32 -7.29 16.89
C HIS A 428 -15.50 -6.64 17.64
N PHE A 429 -16.72 -6.68 17.07
CA PHE A 429 -17.94 -6.08 17.67
C PHE A 429 -19.14 -7.03 17.68
N GLY A 430 -18.98 -8.29 17.34
CA GLY A 430 -19.99 -9.34 17.43
C GLY A 430 -19.77 -10.17 18.69
N GLY A 431 -20.01 -9.57 19.85
CA GLY A 431 -20.01 -10.22 21.15
C GLY A 431 -20.87 -9.40 22.10
#